data_76531a2dc39b79225395132906b4cc06
#
_entry.id   76531a2dc39b79225395132906b4cc06
#
_cell.length_a   1.000
_cell.length_b   1.000
_cell.length_c   1.000
_cell.angle_alpha   90.00
_cell.angle_beta   90.00
_cell.angle_gamma   90.00
#
_symmetry.space_group_name_H-M   'P 1'
#
loop_
_entity.id
_entity.type
_entity.pdbx_description
1 polymer ?
#
loop_
_entity_poly.entity_id
_entity_poly.type
_entity_poly.pdbx_seq_one_letter_code
_entity_poly.pdbx_strand_id
1 'polypeptide(L)'
;MALDGAFLHMIQGELDCLLEGRIDKVYQPSRESVILGFRTKQGAKKLLISAAPSSARVHMTQVAVDNPAKPPMFCMLLRKHLTGGRLIAIRQDGLERILFLDFQCTNELGDSVVITLACEIMGRCSNLVVIRQDGTILDCLRRVDASVSRERMVLPGMTYAMPPREERLCLLDADRDALTRLVTPMQPGKLAKQLVAGMEGISPLLAREWAYYAFRGSEPVGDQIEPEQADRLVFAMQQTRSILLGEQPAHYATLRTREGMLKEFCFQRIAQYGTLMLESEASSACLLYTSP
;
A
#
# COMPACT_ATOMS: atom_id res chain seq x y z
N MET A 1 1.45 8.44 -9.19
CA MET A 1 0.46 7.36 -9.01
C MET A 1 0.40 6.98 -7.54
N ALA A 2 -0.77 6.83 -6.97
CA ALA A 2 -0.92 6.38 -5.59
C ALA A 2 -1.04 4.85 -5.59
N LEU A 3 -0.33 4.18 -4.68
CA LEU A 3 -0.54 2.76 -4.39
C LEU A 3 -1.99 2.54 -3.94
N ASP A 4 -2.64 1.51 -4.48
CA ASP A 4 -3.86 0.97 -3.89
C ASP A 4 -3.53 -0.03 -2.76
N GLY A 5 -4.56 -0.46 -2.02
CA GLY A 5 -4.38 -1.38 -0.90
C GLY A 5 -3.95 -2.77 -1.35
N ALA A 6 -4.46 -3.25 -2.49
CA ALA A 6 -4.10 -4.55 -3.04
C ALA A 6 -2.62 -4.60 -3.46
N PHE A 7 -2.13 -3.53 -4.11
CA PHE A 7 -0.72 -3.46 -4.46
C PHE A 7 0.19 -3.33 -3.23
N LEU A 8 -0.26 -2.58 -2.22
CA LEU A 8 0.46 -2.46 -0.95
C LEU A 8 0.57 -3.82 -0.24
N HIS A 9 -0.48 -4.66 -0.34
CA HIS A 9 -0.46 -6.03 0.17
C HIS A 9 0.62 -6.89 -0.52
N MET A 10 0.75 -6.78 -1.83
CA MET A 10 1.82 -7.47 -2.57
C MET A 10 3.21 -7.01 -2.13
N ILE A 11 3.40 -5.71 -1.88
CA ILE A 11 4.64 -5.17 -1.34
C ILE A 11 4.90 -5.72 0.07
N GLN A 12 3.88 -5.79 0.94
CA GLN A 12 4.01 -6.32 2.29
C GLN A 12 4.66 -7.70 2.28
N GLY A 13 4.21 -8.61 1.43
CA GLY A 13 4.80 -9.96 1.30
C GLY A 13 6.29 -9.94 0.93
N GLU A 14 6.73 -8.98 0.11
CA GLU A 14 8.16 -8.83 -0.22
C GLU A 14 8.98 -8.27 0.94
N LEU A 15 8.36 -7.51 1.85
CA LEU A 15 9.03 -6.93 3.01
C LEU A 15 9.29 -7.95 4.13
N ASP A 16 8.74 -9.16 4.08
CA ASP A 16 8.96 -10.20 5.08
C ASP A 16 10.44 -10.56 5.23
N CYS A 17 11.25 -10.33 4.19
CA CYS A 17 12.70 -10.49 4.26
C CYS A 17 13.39 -9.50 5.23
N LEU A 18 12.68 -8.47 5.72
CA LEU A 18 13.14 -7.52 6.74
C LEU A 18 12.81 -7.98 8.17
N LEU A 19 11.92 -8.96 8.34
CA LEU A 19 11.57 -9.49 9.66
C LEU A 19 12.82 -10.00 10.38
N GLU A 20 12.86 -9.79 11.70
CA GLU A 20 14.02 -10.05 12.57
C GLU A 20 15.26 -9.16 12.28
N GLY A 21 15.20 -8.33 11.24
CA GLY A 21 16.23 -7.34 10.91
C GLY A 21 16.26 -6.20 11.95
N ARG A 22 17.48 -5.70 12.23
CA ARG A 22 17.70 -4.57 13.15
C ARG A 22 17.90 -3.28 12.36
N ILE A 23 17.32 -2.19 12.86
CA ILE A 23 17.59 -0.84 12.33
C ILE A 23 19.04 -0.46 12.66
N ASP A 24 19.83 -0.25 11.61
CA ASP A 24 21.22 0.21 11.68
C ASP A 24 21.30 1.72 11.51
N LYS A 25 20.56 2.27 10.54
CA LYS A 25 20.61 3.68 10.17
C LYS A 25 19.22 4.19 9.80
N VAL A 26 18.97 5.46 10.10
CA VAL A 26 17.76 6.18 9.68
C VAL A 26 18.18 7.46 8.98
N TYR A 27 17.59 7.69 7.80
CA TYR A 27 17.80 8.88 6.99
C TYR A 27 16.47 9.51 6.63
N GLN A 28 16.45 10.80 6.42
CA GLN A 28 15.31 11.57 5.92
C GLN A 28 15.80 12.49 4.80
N PRO A 29 15.89 11.96 3.55
CA PRO A 29 16.46 12.71 2.43
C PRO A 29 15.61 13.90 2.00
N SER A 30 14.31 13.87 2.28
CA SER A 30 13.38 14.97 2.02
C SER A 30 12.43 15.19 3.19
N ARG A 31 11.62 16.24 3.12
CA ARG A 31 10.58 16.49 4.14
C ARG A 31 9.53 15.38 4.20
N GLU A 32 9.39 14.58 3.15
CA GLU A 32 8.31 13.62 2.95
C GLU A 32 8.78 12.17 2.84
N SER A 33 10.10 11.92 2.89
CA SER A 33 10.67 10.59 2.68
C SER A 33 11.61 10.19 3.79
N VAL A 34 11.46 8.96 4.27
CA VAL A 34 12.34 8.33 5.26
C VAL A 34 12.94 7.06 4.67
N ILE A 35 14.21 6.78 4.99
CA ILE A 35 14.89 5.53 4.66
C ILE A 35 15.32 4.87 5.95
N LEU A 36 14.84 3.63 6.15
CA LEU A 36 15.28 2.76 7.23
C LEU A 36 16.30 1.78 6.68
N GLY A 37 17.52 1.83 7.19
CA GLY A 37 18.57 0.85 6.90
C GLY A 37 18.50 -0.30 7.88
N PHE A 38 18.37 -1.51 7.36
CA PHE A 38 18.29 -2.74 8.12
C PHE A 38 19.56 -3.56 7.99
N ARG A 39 19.96 -4.19 9.07
CA ARG A 39 20.91 -5.29 9.08
C ARG A 39 20.11 -6.59 9.26
N THR A 40 20.05 -7.40 8.22
CA THR A 40 19.35 -8.68 8.21
C THR A 40 20.34 -9.84 8.10
N LYS A 41 19.86 -11.08 8.27
CA LYS A 41 20.66 -12.29 8.03
C LYS A 41 21.15 -12.42 6.58
N GLN A 42 20.43 -11.78 5.64
CA GLN A 42 20.74 -11.77 4.19
C GLN A 42 21.59 -10.54 3.79
N GLY A 43 22.10 -9.77 4.75
CA GLY A 43 22.88 -8.56 4.52
C GLY A 43 22.12 -7.26 4.80
N ALA A 44 22.71 -6.14 4.37
CA ALA A 44 22.11 -4.84 4.53
C ALA A 44 20.97 -4.62 3.53
N LYS A 45 19.83 -4.12 4.00
CA LYS A 45 18.65 -3.78 3.20
C LYS A 45 18.24 -2.33 3.52
N LYS A 46 17.59 -1.68 2.56
CA LYS A 46 17.03 -0.33 2.77
C LYS A 46 15.54 -0.34 2.42
N LEU A 47 14.72 0.20 3.31
CA LEU A 47 13.30 0.45 3.10
C LEU A 47 13.10 1.95 2.93
N LEU A 48 12.59 2.37 1.77
CA LEU A 48 12.16 3.73 1.52
C LEU A 48 10.66 3.84 1.80
N ILE A 49 10.29 4.86 2.56
CA ILE A 49 8.91 5.21 2.87
C ILE A 49 8.72 6.67 2.46
N SER A 50 7.82 6.93 1.54
CA SER A 50 7.49 8.26 1.06
C SER A 50 6.03 8.59 1.34
N ALA A 51 5.79 9.70 2.02
CA ALA A 51 4.49 10.31 2.23
C ALA A 51 4.22 11.47 1.26
N ALA A 52 4.98 11.57 0.16
CA ALA A 52 4.78 12.62 -0.84
C ALA A 52 3.42 12.47 -1.53
N PRO A 53 2.60 13.53 -1.63
CA PRO A 53 1.21 13.45 -2.12
C PRO A 53 1.04 12.80 -3.49
N SER A 54 1.99 13.04 -4.39
CA SER A 54 1.95 12.52 -5.77
C SER A 54 2.60 11.14 -5.93
N SER A 55 3.39 10.69 -4.94
CA SER A 55 4.23 9.49 -5.02
C SER A 55 4.38 8.77 -3.69
N ALA A 56 3.32 8.77 -2.88
CA ALA A 56 3.30 8.03 -1.62
C ALA A 56 3.50 6.53 -1.88
N ARG A 57 4.50 5.94 -1.20
CA ARG A 57 4.91 4.55 -1.42
C ARG A 57 5.79 4.00 -0.30
N VAL A 58 5.83 2.69 -0.21
CA VAL A 58 6.76 1.93 0.64
C VAL A 58 7.37 0.85 -0.22
N HIS A 59 8.69 0.75 -0.29
CA HIS A 59 9.37 -0.33 -1.01
C HIS A 59 10.84 -0.45 -0.62
N MET A 60 11.43 -1.61 -0.83
CA MET A 60 12.87 -1.78 -0.72
C MET A 60 13.58 -1.01 -1.84
N THR A 61 14.74 -0.43 -1.53
CA THR A 61 15.53 0.32 -2.48
C THR A 61 17.03 0.06 -2.31
N GLN A 62 17.76 0.14 -3.42
CA GLN A 62 19.23 0.16 -3.41
C GLN A 62 19.79 1.53 -3.80
N VAL A 63 18.90 2.44 -4.19
CA VAL A 63 19.31 3.78 -4.66
C VAL A 63 19.99 4.54 -3.52
N ALA A 64 21.12 5.13 -3.84
CA ALA A 64 21.76 6.12 -2.98
C ALA A 64 21.01 7.43 -3.13
N VAL A 65 20.71 8.08 -2.00
CA VAL A 65 20.07 9.40 -1.98
C VAL A 65 20.92 10.33 -1.15
N ASP A 66 21.00 11.58 -1.58
CA ASP A 66 21.66 12.63 -0.83
C ASP A 66 20.83 12.98 0.40
N ASN A 67 21.52 13.08 1.52
CA ASN A 67 20.90 13.45 2.79
C ASN A 67 21.25 14.90 3.14
N PRO A 68 20.32 15.64 3.76
CA PRO A 68 20.61 16.98 4.23
C PRO A 68 21.76 16.96 5.27
N ALA A 69 22.60 17.99 5.24
CA ALA A 69 23.73 18.11 6.18
C ALA A 69 23.26 18.07 7.65
N LYS A 70 22.08 18.65 7.93
CA LYS A 70 21.44 18.63 9.25
C LYS A 70 20.16 17.77 9.17
N PRO A 71 20.08 16.66 9.91
CA PRO A 71 18.89 15.82 9.89
C PRO A 71 17.68 16.55 10.50
N PRO A 72 16.48 16.40 9.91
CA PRO A 72 15.24 16.95 10.46
C PRO A 72 14.88 16.33 11.83
N MET A 73 14.06 17.05 12.61
CA MET A 73 13.64 16.62 13.95
C MET A 73 12.97 15.25 13.96
N PHE A 74 12.10 14.97 12.98
CA PHE A 74 11.45 13.66 12.86
C PHE A 74 12.46 12.52 12.63
N CYS A 75 13.50 12.77 11.82
CA CYS A 75 14.60 11.82 11.65
C CYS A 75 15.34 11.55 12.97
N MET A 76 15.59 12.59 13.76
CA MET A 76 16.25 12.46 15.06
C MET A 76 15.41 11.66 16.05
N LEU A 77 14.09 11.87 16.03
CA LEU A 77 13.15 11.09 16.84
C LEU A 77 13.16 9.62 16.41
N LEU A 78 13.08 9.33 15.11
CA LEU A 78 13.18 7.96 14.62
C LEU A 78 14.50 7.30 15.01
N ARG A 79 15.62 8.02 14.91
CA ARG A 79 16.93 7.51 15.38
C ARG A 79 16.91 7.16 16.85
N LYS A 80 16.37 8.07 17.68
CA LYS A 80 16.28 7.88 19.13
C LYS A 80 15.51 6.60 19.50
N HIS A 81 14.38 6.35 18.83
CA HIS A 81 13.45 5.29 19.22
C HIS A 81 13.63 3.98 18.47
N LEU A 82 14.10 4.01 17.22
CA LEU A 82 14.17 2.83 16.36
C LEU A 82 15.57 2.26 16.15
N THR A 83 16.65 3.04 16.32
CA THR A 83 18.02 2.51 16.09
C THR A 83 18.32 1.37 17.06
N GLY A 84 18.80 0.24 16.51
CA GLY A 84 19.02 -1.00 17.24
C GLY A 84 17.76 -1.85 17.43
N GLY A 85 16.58 -1.27 17.21
CA GLY A 85 15.30 -1.97 17.28
C GLY A 85 15.18 -3.08 16.23
N ARG A 86 14.50 -4.16 16.58
CA ARG A 86 14.26 -5.34 15.74
C ARG A 86 12.86 -5.30 15.19
N LEU A 87 12.69 -5.41 13.88
CA LEU A 87 11.38 -5.52 13.25
C LEU A 87 10.76 -6.87 13.57
N ILE A 88 9.65 -6.88 14.30
CA ILE A 88 8.99 -8.10 14.79
C ILE A 88 7.69 -8.40 14.04
N ALA A 89 7.05 -7.40 13.42
CA ALA A 89 5.86 -7.62 12.62
C ALA A 89 5.71 -6.54 11.54
N ILE A 90 5.08 -6.93 10.44
CA ILE A 90 4.60 -6.06 9.37
C ILE A 90 3.12 -6.38 9.21
N ARG A 91 2.25 -5.38 9.40
CA ARG A 91 0.80 -5.61 9.42
C ARG A 91 0.09 -4.65 8.48
N GLN A 92 -0.91 -5.15 7.79
CA GLN A 92 -1.91 -4.40 7.05
C GLN A 92 -3.30 -4.88 7.50
N ASP A 93 -4.24 -3.99 7.74
CA ASP A 93 -5.62 -4.37 8.08
C ASP A 93 -6.42 -4.51 6.77
N GLY A 94 -6.76 -5.74 6.41
CA GLY A 94 -7.38 -6.05 5.12
C GLY A 94 -6.53 -5.52 3.96
N LEU A 95 -7.16 -4.74 3.09
CA LEU A 95 -6.50 -4.02 1.99
C LEU A 95 -6.46 -2.49 2.22
N GLU A 96 -6.47 -2.05 3.47
CA GLU A 96 -6.26 -0.64 3.80
C GLU A 96 -4.87 -0.15 3.35
N ARG A 97 -4.77 1.14 3.02
CA ARG A 97 -3.51 1.73 2.54
C ARG A 97 -2.61 2.19 3.68
N ILE A 98 -2.47 1.34 4.70
CA ILE A 98 -1.62 1.58 5.86
C ILE A 98 -0.82 0.32 6.15
N LEU A 99 0.51 0.46 6.27
CA LEU A 99 1.37 -0.57 6.83
C LEU A 99 1.82 -0.17 8.23
N PHE A 100 1.72 -1.09 9.17
CA PHE A 100 2.27 -0.97 10.51
C PHE A 100 3.55 -1.80 10.60
N LEU A 101 4.64 -1.14 10.96
CA LEU A 101 5.93 -1.78 11.22
C LEU A 101 6.16 -1.76 12.73
N ASP A 102 6.11 -2.93 13.36
CA ASP A 102 6.29 -3.07 14.80
C ASP A 102 7.75 -3.41 15.13
N PHE A 103 8.38 -2.59 15.95
CA PHE A 103 9.77 -2.74 16.35
C PHE A 103 9.87 -3.04 17.84
N GLN A 104 10.58 -4.11 18.19
CA GLN A 104 11.03 -4.35 19.55
C GLN A 104 12.28 -3.52 19.82
N CYS A 105 12.15 -2.54 20.70
CA CYS A 105 13.19 -1.57 21.04
C CYS A 105 13.54 -1.66 22.53
N THR A 106 14.63 -1.00 22.92
CA THR A 106 14.99 -0.80 24.33
C THR A 106 14.85 0.67 24.66
N ASN A 107 14.11 1.01 25.71
CA ASN A 107 13.95 2.38 26.17
C ASN A 107 15.19 2.88 26.96
N GLU A 108 15.18 4.12 27.40
CA GLU A 108 16.31 4.72 28.17
C GLU A 108 16.52 4.06 29.56
N LEU A 109 15.52 3.37 30.08
CA LEU A 109 15.59 2.64 31.35
C LEU A 109 16.09 1.19 31.17
N GLY A 110 16.27 0.74 29.93
CA GLY A 110 16.69 -0.63 29.61
C GLY A 110 15.51 -1.60 29.41
N ASP A 111 14.27 -1.14 29.51
CA ASP A 111 13.10 -2.01 29.32
C ASP A 111 12.86 -2.29 27.84
N SER A 112 12.35 -3.50 27.57
CA SER A 112 11.88 -3.87 26.24
C SER A 112 10.51 -3.25 25.97
N VAL A 113 10.40 -2.49 24.90
CA VAL A 113 9.17 -1.78 24.49
C VAL A 113 8.90 -2.03 23.01
N VAL A 114 7.62 -1.98 22.62
CA VAL A 114 7.24 -2.01 21.21
C VAL A 114 6.96 -0.58 20.73
N ILE A 115 7.60 -0.21 19.62
CA ILE A 115 7.33 1.03 18.90
C ILE A 115 6.80 0.66 17.53
N THR A 116 5.65 1.22 17.18
CA THR A 116 5.03 1.02 15.87
C THR A 116 5.24 2.24 14.98
N LEU A 117 5.68 2.03 13.76
CA LEU A 117 5.67 3.04 12.70
C LEU A 117 4.48 2.76 11.78
N ALA A 118 3.43 3.60 11.84
CA ALA A 118 2.33 3.55 10.91
C ALA A 118 2.68 4.35 9.64
N CYS A 119 2.68 3.65 8.51
CA CYS A 119 2.95 4.20 7.18
C CYS A 119 1.63 4.36 6.43
N GLU A 120 1.03 5.53 6.50
CA GLU A 120 -0.23 5.85 5.83
C GLU A 120 0.05 6.30 4.40
N ILE A 121 -0.40 5.52 3.40
CA ILE A 121 -0.12 5.71 1.97
C ILE A 121 -1.39 6.15 1.25
N MET A 122 -1.85 7.36 1.53
CA MET A 122 -3.17 7.87 1.12
C MET A 122 -3.08 9.17 0.31
N GLY A 123 -2.10 9.27 -0.59
CA GLY A 123 -1.92 10.46 -1.44
C GLY A 123 -1.69 11.73 -0.60
N ARG A 124 -2.58 12.71 -0.68
CA ARG A 124 -2.45 13.98 0.06
C ARG A 124 -2.54 13.81 1.58
N CYS A 125 -3.23 12.77 2.05
CA CYS A 125 -3.39 12.44 3.46
C CYS A 125 -2.30 11.48 3.97
N SER A 126 -1.28 11.19 3.17
CA SER A 126 -0.18 10.30 3.59
C SER A 126 0.59 10.88 4.76
N ASN A 127 0.95 9.99 5.69
CA ASN A 127 1.68 10.36 6.89
C ASN A 127 2.57 9.22 7.40
N LEU A 128 3.52 9.52 8.23
CA LEU A 128 4.27 8.55 9.03
C LEU A 128 4.05 8.90 10.50
N VAL A 129 3.54 7.96 11.27
CA VAL A 129 3.19 8.18 12.67
C VAL A 129 3.94 7.19 13.55
N VAL A 130 4.66 7.69 14.53
CA VAL A 130 5.39 6.88 15.52
C VAL A 130 4.51 6.71 16.75
N ILE A 131 4.23 5.46 17.12
CA ILE A 131 3.24 5.11 18.12
C ILE A 131 3.89 4.23 19.19
N ARG A 132 3.62 4.52 20.46
CA ARG A 132 3.99 3.67 21.59
C ARG A 132 3.08 2.44 21.68
N GLN A 133 3.51 1.47 22.47
CA GLN A 133 2.74 0.25 22.76
C GLN A 133 1.36 0.53 23.38
N ASP A 134 1.20 1.62 24.11
CA ASP A 134 -0.08 2.07 24.70
C ASP A 134 -1.01 2.80 23.70
N GLY A 135 -0.60 2.89 22.43
CA GLY A 135 -1.34 3.59 21.38
C GLY A 135 -1.07 5.11 21.32
N THR A 136 -0.24 5.66 22.20
CA THR A 136 0.07 7.09 22.20
C THR A 136 1.01 7.47 21.06
N ILE A 137 0.67 8.51 20.32
CA ILE A 137 1.51 9.09 19.27
C ILE A 137 2.73 9.77 19.90
N LEU A 138 3.93 9.30 19.55
CA LEU A 138 5.18 9.96 19.94
C LEU A 138 5.44 11.22 19.11
N ASP A 139 5.34 11.08 17.79
CA ASP A 139 5.35 12.16 16.80
C ASP A 139 4.86 11.66 15.46
N CYS A 140 4.71 12.57 14.50
CA CYS A 140 4.30 12.27 13.15
C CYS A 140 5.04 13.19 12.15
N LEU A 141 5.16 12.71 10.91
CA LEU A 141 5.81 13.47 9.85
C LEU A 141 5.04 14.75 9.51
N ARG A 142 3.70 14.63 9.52
CA ARG A 142 2.76 15.75 9.31
C ARG A 142 1.79 15.82 10.48
N ARG A 143 1.78 16.94 11.17
CA ARG A 143 0.82 17.20 12.24
C ARG A 143 -0.52 17.59 11.63
N VAL A 144 -1.57 16.94 12.08
CA VAL A 144 -2.95 17.19 11.66
C VAL A 144 -3.74 17.63 12.88
N ASP A 145 -4.00 18.91 12.96
CA ASP A 145 -4.83 19.52 14.02
C ASP A 145 -6.25 19.79 13.52
N ALA A 146 -7.08 20.38 14.38
CA ALA A 146 -8.48 20.68 14.08
C ALA A 146 -8.67 21.69 12.92
N SER A 147 -7.64 22.45 12.54
CA SER A 147 -7.69 23.37 11.41
C SER A 147 -7.49 22.64 10.08
N VAL A 148 -6.76 21.50 10.10
CA VAL A 148 -6.47 20.67 8.94
C VAL A 148 -7.54 19.60 8.73
N SER A 149 -8.01 18.96 9.81
CA SER A 149 -9.07 17.95 9.77
C SER A 149 -9.93 18.01 11.01
N ARG A 150 -11.25 18.03 10.82
CA ARG A 150 -12.22 17.96 11.92
C ARG A 150 -12.52 16.52 12.36
N GLU A 151 -12.28 15.56 11.48
CA GLU A 151 -12.63 14.15 11.68
C GLU A 151 -11.55 13.38 12.44
N ARG A 152 -10.27 13.70 12.16
CA ARG A 152 -9.14 12.97 12.74
C ARG A 152 -7.97 13.92 12.97
N MET A 153 -7.52 13.99 14.20
CA MET A 153 -6.29 14.70 14.57
C MET A 153 -5.13 13.70 14.72
N VAL A 154 -3.92 14.12 14.31
CA VAL A 154 -2.69 13.35 14.45
C VAL A 154 -1.63 14.26 15.05
N LEU A 155 -1.53 14.25 16.38
CA LEU A 155 -0.63 15.10 17.15
C LEU A 155 0.11 14.28 18.22
N PRO A 156 1.34 14.66 18.60
CA PRO A 156 2.05 14.04 19.71
C PRO A 156 1.22 14.08 21.01
N GLY A 157 1.22 12.96 21.74
CA GLY A 157 0.49 12.81 23.00
C GLY A 157 -0.97 12.35 22.84
N MET A 158 -1.53 12.36 21.63
CA MET A 158 -2.87 11.81 21.39
C MET A 158 -2.82 10.30 21.16
N THR A 159 -3.93 9.63 21.36
CA THR A 159 -4.10 8.23 20.97
C THR A 159 -4.25 8.12 19.46
N TYR A 160 -3.49 7.22 18.85
CA TYR A 160 -3.61 6.93 17.42
C TYR A 160 -4.98 6.32 17.12
N ALA A 161 -5.68 6.89 16.18
CA ALA A 161 -6.91 6.34 15.60
C ALA A 161 -6.68 6.05 14.10
N MET A 162 -7.28 4.97 13.60
CA MET A 162 -7.31 4.71 12.17
C MET A 162 -8.03 5.84 11.43
N PRO A 163 -7.64 6.15 10.19
CA PRO A 163 -8.44 7.04 9.35
C PRO A 163 -9.90 6.56 9.28
N PRO A 164 -10.86 7.47 9.19
CA PRO A 164 -12.26 7.10 8.94
C PRO A 164 -12.35 6.24 7.67
N ARG A 165 -13.05 5.13 7.76
CA ARG A 165 -13.27 4.22 6.63
C ARG A 165 -14.75 3.89 6.48
N GLU A 166 -15.18 3.74 5.24
CA GLU A 166 -16.48 3.17 4.91
C GLU A 166 -16.40 1.65 5.00
N GLU A 167 -17.50 1.01 5.37
CA GLU A 167 -17.61 -0.43 5.36
C GLU A 167 -17.62 -0.92 3.90
N ARG A 168 -16.57 -1.66 3.51
CA ARG A 168 -16.37 -2.18 2.16
C ARG A 168 -15.96 -3.63 2.23
N LEU A 169 -16.27 -4.38 1.17
CA LEU A 169 -15.90 -5.78 1.08
C LEU A 169 -14.38 -5.93 0.85
N CYS A 170 -13.70 -6.59 1.77
CA CYS A 170 -12.30 -6.96 1.59
C CYS A 170 -12.17 -8.21 0.70
N LEU A 171 -11.41 -8.11 -0.38
CA LEU A 171 -11.25 -9.22 -1.32
C LEU A 171 -10.53 -10.43 -0.70
N LEU A 172 -9.67 -10.22 0.30
CA LEU A 172 -8.93 -11.31 0.96
C LEU A 172 -9.88 -12.29 1.67
N ASP A 173 -10.94 -11.77 2.29
CA ASP A 173 -11.89 -12.55 3.10
C ASP A 173 -13.16 -12.91 2.33
N ALA A 174 -13.38 -12.33 1.14
CA ALA A 174 -14.58 -12.51 0.38
C ALA A 174 -14.69 -13.92 -0.21
N ASP A 175 -15.76 -14.64 0.11
CA ASP A 175 -16.14 -15.85 -0.57
C ASP A 175 -16.90 -15.56 -1.89
N ARG A 176 -17.18 -16.62 -2.66
CA ARG A 176 -17.91 -16.49 -3.93
C ARG A 176 -19.30 -15.85 -3.74
N ASP A 177 -19.99 -16.21 -2.66
CA ASP A 177 -21.36 -15.73 -2.41
C ASP A 177 -21.35 -14.23 -2.04
N ALA A 178 -20.39 -13.77 -1.26
CA ALA A 178 -20.22 -12.36 -0.95
C ALA A 178 -19.92 -11.53 -2.22
N LEU A 179 -19.04 -12.03 -3.10
CA LEU A 179 -18.75 -11.39 -4.38
C LEU A 179 -19.99 -11.37 -5.29
N THR A 180 -20.75 -12.47 -5.34
CA THR A 180 -21.99 -12.54 -6.14
C THR A 180 -23.02 -11.54 -5.63
N ARG A 181 -23.21 -11.43 -4.31
CA ARG A 181 -24.13 -10.42 -3.72
C ARG A 181 -23.71 -8.99 -4.02
N LEU A 182 -22.39 -8.73 -4.10
CA LEU A 182 -21.87 -7.42 -4.47
C LEU A 182 -22.21 -7.06 -5.91
N VAL A 183 -22.06 -7.99 -6.86
CA VAL A 183 -22.16 -7.69 -8.30
C VAL A 183 -23.59 -7.81 -8.86
N THR A 184 -24.47 -8.60 -8.24
CA THR A 184 -25.83 -8.85 -8.75
C THR A 184 -26.69 -7.58 -8.88
N PRO A 185 -26.67 -6.60 -7.93
CA PRO A 185 -27.46 -5.38 -8.05
C PRO A 185 -26.78 -4.28 -8.89
N MET A 186 -25.57 -4.52 -9.43
CA MET A 186 -24.82 -3.50 -10.14
C MET A 186 -25.35 -3.22 -11.53
N GLN A 187 -25.23 -1.96 -11.96
CA GLN A 187 -25.57 -1.51 -13.31
C GLN A 187 -24.32 -1.47 -14.20
N PRO A 188 -24.36 -2.03 -15.41
CA PRO A 188 -23.19 -2.13 -16.29
C PRO A 188 -22.45 -0.80 -16.52
N GLY A 189 -23.16 0.24 -16.89
CA GLY A 189 -22.53 1.54 -17.21
C GLY A 189 -21.82 2.24 -16.06
N LYS A 190 -21.95 1.74 -14.83
CA LYS A 190 -21.29 2.28 -13.62
C LYS A 190 -20.39 1.27 -12.93
N LEU A 191 -20.26 0.08 -13.50
CA LEU A 191 -19.67 -1.10 -12.88
C LEU A 191 -18.32 -0.83 -12.21
N ALA A 192 -17.33 -0.34 -12.93
CA ALA A 192 -15.99 -0.10 -12.35
C ALA A 192 -16.02 0.89 -11.18
N LYS A 193 -16.88 1.92 -11.23
CA LYS A 193 -17.03 2.87 -10.11
C LYS A 193 -17.69 2.21 -8.91
N GLN A 194 -18.71 1.40 -9.13
CA GLN A 194 -19.41 0.68 -8.07
C GLN A 194 -18.49 -0.35 -7.40
N LEU A 195 -17.67 -1.07 -8.19
CA LEU A 195 -16.66 -1.99 -7.66
C LEU A 195 -15.65 -1.28 -6.77
N VAL A 196 -15.09 -0.15 -7.20
CA VAL A 196 -14.15 0.65 -6.39
C VAL A 196 -14.83 1.19 -5.12
N ALA A 197 -16.10 1.59 -5.21
CA ALA A 197 -16.85 2.09 -4.05
C ALA A 197 -17.23 0.98 -3.06
N GLY A 198 -17.54 -0.23 -3.57
CA GLY A 198 -17.97 -1.35 -2.73
C GLY A 198 -16.86 -2.22 -2.18
N MET A 199 -15.61 -2.06 -2.68
CA MET A 199 -14.49 -2.92 -2.30
C MET A 199 -13.36 -2.13 -1.67
N GLU A 200 -12.74 -2.73 -0.66
CA GLU A 200 -11.62 -2.15 0.06
C GLU A 200 -10.33 -2.25 -0.77
N GLY A 201 -9.59 -1.14 -0.85
CA GLY A 201 -8.22 -1.12 -1.38
C GLY A 201 -8.07 -1.46 -2.86
N ILE A 202 -9.14 -1.47 -3.64
CA ILE A 202 -9.13 -1.81 -5.06
C ILE A 202 -9.01 -0.54 -5.92
N SER A 203 -8.09 -0.58 -6.88
CA SER A 203 -7.89 0.52 -7.83
C SER A 203 -8.89 0.51 -8.99
N PRO A 204 -9.11 1.67 -9.63
CA PRO A 204 -9.84 1.72 -10.89
C PRO A 204 -9.24 0.85 -12.00
N LEU A 205 -7.93 0.59 -11.96
CA LEU A 205 -7.26 -0.30 -12.92
C LEU A 205 -7.81 -1.72 -12.83
N LEU A 206 -7.80 -2.30 -11.61
CA LEU A 206 -8.31 -3.65 -11.36
C LEU A 206 -9.82 -3.75 -11.66
N ALA A 207 -10.60 -2.78 -11.19
CA ALA A 207 -12.04 -2.77 -11.43
C ALA A 207 -12.39 -2.74 -12.92
N ARG A 208 -11.66 -1.96 -13.72
CA ARG A 208 -11.83 -1.95 -15.18
C ARG A 208 -11.35 -3.24 -15.84
N GLU A 209 -10.29 -3.87 -15.33
CA GLU A 209 -9.81 -5.15 -15.86
C GLU A 209 -10.84 -6.26 -15.64
N TRP A 210 -11.44 -6.32 -14.45
CA TRP A 210 -12.52 -7.27 -14.18
C TRP A 210 -13.74 -7.02 -15.08
N ALA A 211 -14.14 -5.77 -15.28
CA ALA A 211 -15.22 -5.41 -16.20
C ALA A 211 -14.87 -5.81 -17.65
N TYR A 212 -13.65 -5.51 -18.10
CA TYR A 212 -13.15 -5.89 -19.42
C TYR A 212 -13.24 -7.40 -19.65
N TYR A 213 -12.82 -8.19 -18.66
CA TYR A 213 -12.92 -9.66 -18.71
C TYR A 213 -14.38 -10.14 -18.76
N ALA A 214 -15.22 -9.61 -17.88
CA ALA A 214 -16.64 -10.02 -17.76
C ALA A 214 -17.43 -9.75 -19.05
N PHE A 215 -17.16 -8.63 -19.69
CA PHE A 215 -17.85 -8.21 -20.93
C PHE A 215 -17.07 -8.56 -22.21
N ARG A 216 -16.00 -9.38 -22.13
CA ARG A 216 -15.18 -9.83 -23.26
C ARG A 216 -14.61 -8.67 -24.10
N GLY A 217 -14.20 -7.60 -23.45
CA GLY A 217 -13.64 -6.41 -24.09
C GLY A 217 -14.66 -5.49 -24.74
N SER A 218 -15.97 -5.79 -24.67
CA SER A 218 -17.02 -4.90 -25.14
C SER A 218 -17.44 -3.90 -24.04
N GLU A 219 -18.07 -2.81 -24.43
CA GLU A 219 -18.72 -1.92 -23.47
C GLU A 219 -19.96 -2.59 -22.87
N PRO A 220 -20.21 -2.41 -21.57
CA PRO A 220 -21.45 -2.90 -20.95
C PRO A 220 -22.67 -2.26 -21.57
N VAL A 221 -23.65 -3.09 -21.97
CA VAL A 221 -24.90 -2.65 -22.60
C VAL A 221 -26.09 -3.13 -21.76
N GLY A 222 -27.09 -2.28 -21.61
CA GLY A 222 -28.32 -2.57 -20.87
C GLY A 222 -28.32 -2.01 -19.44
N ASP A 223 -29.40 -2.31 -18.73
CA ASP A 223 -29.67 -1.77 -17.39
C ASP A 223 -29.16 -2.68 -16.27
N GLN A 224 -28.90 -3.93 -16.56
CA GLN A 224 -28.52 -4.97 -15.59
C GLN A 224 -27.38 -5.83 -16.13
N ILE A 225 -26.66 -6.46 -15.21
CA ILE A 225 -25.63 -7.44 -15.51
C ILE A 225 -26.32 -8.80 -15.67
N GLU A 226 -26.12 -9.44 -16.82
CA GLU A 226 -26.60 -10.78 -17.08
C GLU A 226 -25.92 -11.81 -16.16
N PRO A 227 -26.57 -12.92 -15.77
CA PRO A 227 -26.00 -13.92 -14.87
C PRO A 227 -24.63 -14.45 -15.33
N GLU A 228 -24.46 -14.70 -16.62
CA GLU A 228 -23.17 -15.15 -17.18
C GLU A 228 -22.06 -14.08 -17.05
N GLN A 229 -22.42 -12.81 -17.19
CA GLN A 229 -21.48 -11.69 -17.01
C GLN A 229 -21.10 -11.54 -15.53
N ALA A 230 -22.07 -11.70 -14.63
CA ALA A 230 -21.83 -11.70 -13.19
C ALA A 230 -20.88 -12.84 -12.76
N ASP A 231 -21.11 -14.05 -13.28
CA ASP A 231 -20.23 -15.20 -13.03
C ASP A 231 -18.81 -14.97 -13.52
N ARG A 232 -18.64 -14.41 -14.72
CA ARG A 232 -17.31 -14.05 -15.24
C ARG A 232 -16.64 -12.95 -14.40
N LEU A 233 -17.43 -11.99 -13.93
CA LEU A 233 -16.91 -10.92 -13.07
C LEU A 233 -16.41 -11.48 -11.73
N VAL A 234 -17.22 -12.31 -11.07
CA VAL A 234 -16.84 -13.00 -9.82
C VAL A 234 -15.60 -13.87 -10.04
N PHE A 235 -15.52 -14.58 -11.15
CA PHE A 235 -14.35 -15.38 -11.49
C PHE A 235 -13.10 -14.52 -11.61
N ALA A 236 -13.16 -13.39 -12.32
CA ALA A 236 -12.00 -12.47 -12.44
C ALA A 236 -11.55 -11.91 -11.09
N MET A 237 -12.49 -11.59 -10.20
CA MET A 237 -12.20 -11.15 -8.84
C MET A 237 -11.53 -12.26 -8.02
N GLN A 238 -12.01 -13.51 -8.13
CA GLN A 238 -11.40 -14.67 -7.47
C GLN A 238 -9.98 -14.96 -7.99
N GLN A 239 -9.69 -14.75 -9.28
CA GLN A 239 -8.33 -14.89 -9.81
C GLN A 239 -7.40 -13.84 -9.17
N THR A 240 -7.83 -12.58 -9.04
CA THR A 240 -7.06 -11.56 -8.33
C THR A 240 -6.85 -11.93 -6.86
N ARG A 241 -7.90 -12.44 -6.18
CA ARG A 241 -7.79 -12.92 -4.80
C ARG A 241 -6.75 -14.02 -4.64
N SER A 242 -6.73 -15.00 -5.54
CA SER A 242 -5.74 -16.09 -5.50
C SER A 242 -4.30 -15.58 -5.68
N ILE A 243 -4.09 -14.52 -6.46
CA ILE A 243 -2.78 -13.86 -6.56
C ILE A 243 -2.42 -13.17 -5.25
N LEU A 244 -3.35 -12.42 -4.64
CA LEU A 244 -3.13 -11.74 -3.36
C LEU A 244 -2.82 -12.71 -2.22
N LEU A 245 -3.42 -13.89 -2.22
CA LEU A 245 -3.18 -14.95 -1.23
C LEU A 245 -1.91 -15.78 -1.52
N GLY A 246 -1.20 -15.51 -2.63
CA GLY A 246 -0.03 -16.28 -3.04
C GLY A 246 -0.31 -17.67 -3.59
N GLU A 247 -1.57 -17.98 -3.89
CA GLU A 247 -2.01 -19.26 -4.49
C GLU A 247 -1.68 -19.32 -6.00
N GLN A 248 -1.55 -18.16 -6.63
CA GLN A 248 -1.12 -18.00 -8.01
C GLN A 248 0.03 -16.98 -8.11
N PRO A 249 0.93 -17.16 -9.10
CA PRO A 249 2.06 -16.24 -9.28
C PRO A 249 1.58 -14.86 -9.67
N ALA A 250 2.19 -13.83 -9.09
CA ALA A 250 1.98 -12.45 -9.50
C ALA A 250 2.73 -12.15 -10.81
N HIS A 251 2.20 -11.20 -11.56
CA HIS A 251 2.80 -10.66 -12.77
C HIS A 251 3.03 -9.15 -12.58
N TYR A 252 4.24 -8.78 -12.21
CA TYR A 252 4.61 -7.40 -11.95
C TYR A 252 5.02 -6.69 -13.23
N ALA A 253 4.35 -5.60 -13.57
CA ALA A 253 4.69 -4.81 -14.74
C ALA A 253 4.37 -3.33 -14.56
N THR A 254 5.10 -2.49 -15.31
CA THR A 254 4.74 -1.09 -15.55
C THR A 254 4.04 -0.98 -16.89
N LEU A 255 2.98 -0.18 -16.94
CA LEU A 255 2.26 0.16 -18.16
C LEU A 255 2.62 1.59 -18.57
N ARG A 256 3.17 1.74 -19.78
CA ARG A 256 3.63 3.01 -20.33
C ARG A 256 2.88 3.34 -21.60
N THR A 257 2.71 4.63 -21.90
CA THR A 257 2.24 5.06 -23.22
C THR A 257 3.30 4.74 -24.28
N ARG A 258 2.92 4.85 -25.56
CA ARG A 258 3.88 4.68 -26.67
C ARG A 258 5.00 5.73 -26.65
N GLU A 259 4.75 6.89 -26.02
CA GLU A 259 5.75 7.95 -25.80
C GLU A 259 6.63 7.69 -24.56
N GLY A 260 6.47 6.52 -23.90
CA GLY A 260 7.28 6.10 -22.75
C GLY A 260 6.82 6.63 -21.40
N MET A 261 5.71 7.43 -21.33
CA MET A 261 5.18 7.92 -20.04
C MET A 261 4.60 6.77 -19.21
N LEU A 262 5.06 6.65 -17.98
CA LEU A 262 4.50 5.72 -17.00
C LEU A 262 3.05 6.11 -16.66
N LYS A 263 2.13 5.15 -16.78
CA LYS A 263 0.71 5.34 -16.48
C LYS A 263 0.27 4.54 -15.27
N GLU A 264 0.56 3.24 -15.22
CA GLU A 264 0.06 2.36 -14.18
C GLU A 264 1.14 1.34 -13.78
N PHE A 265 0.97 0.77 -12.58
CA PHE A 265 1.65 -0.44 -12.14
C PHE A 265 0.62 -1.55 -11.97
N CYS A 266 1.00 -2.78 -12.20
CA CYS A 266 0.14 -3.93 -11.98
C CYS A 266 0.93 -5.11 -11.37
N PHE A 267 0.20 -5.99 -10.71
CA PHE A 267 0.69 -7.26 -10.17
C PHE A 267 -0.01 -8.46 -10.81
N GLN A 268 -0.85 -8.21 -11.80
CA GLN A 268 -1.49 -9.20 -12.65
C GLN A 268 -1.49 -8.71 -14.11
N ARG A 269 -1.70 -9.60 -15.07
CA ARG A 269 -1.83 -9.23 -16.47
C ARG A 269 -3.02 -8.31 -16.69
N ILE A 270 -2.81 -7.26 -17.50
CA ILE A 270 -3.81 -6.25 -17.84
C ILE A 270 -4.07 -6.29 -19.35
N ALA A 271 -5.25 -6.74 -19.73
CA ALA A 271 -5.66 -6.90 -21.12
C ALA A 271 -6.48 -5.72 -21.67
N GLN A 272 -7.12 -4.93 -20.80
CA GLN A 272 -8.03 -3.83 -21.19
C GLN A 272 -7.40 -2.78 -22.11
N TYR A 273 -6.10 -2.63 -22.12
CA TYR A 273 -5.42 -1.65 -22.97
C TYR A 273 -4.93 -2.22 -24.30
N GLY A 274 -4.95 -3.54 -24.47
CA GLY A 274 -4.46 -4.19 -25.69
C GLY A 274 -3.07 -3.68 -26.11
N THR A 275 -2.95 -3.19 -27.33
CA THR A 275 -1.70 -2.64 -27.88
C THR A 275 -1.52 -1.13 -27.63
N LEU A 276 -2.41 -0.49 -26.88
CA LEU A 276 -2.35 0.95 -26.61
C LEU A 276 -1.26 1.31 -25.61
N MET A 277 -0.84 0.35 -24.78
CA MET A 277 0.23 0.54 -23.80
C MET A 277 1.36 -0.46 -24.00
N LEU A 278 2.56 -0.02 -23.66
CA LEU A 278 3.74 -0.86 -23.59
C LEU A 278 3.88 -1.40 -22.18
N GLU A 279 4.06 -2.70 -22.06
CA GLU A 279 4.28 -3.39 -20.82
C GLU A 279 5.78 -3.65 -20.61
N SER A 280 6.28 -3.37 -19.40
CA SER A 280 7.64 -3.69 -18.99
C SER A 280 7.59 -4.49 -17.71
N GLU A 281 7.96 -5.75 -17.78
CA GLU A 281 7.94 -6.68 -16.65
C GLU A 281 9.04 -6.38 -15.62
N ALA A 282 8.76 -6.68 -14.36
CA ALA A 282 9.70 -6.67 -13.26
C ALA A 282 9.58 -7.95 -12.45
N SER A 283 10.66 -8.35 -11.79
CA SER A 283 10.68 -9.58 -11.00
C SER A 283 10.05 -9.39 -9.61
N SER A 284 9.74 -8.16 -9.20
CA SER A 284 9.11 -7.88 -7.91
C SER A 284 8.35 -6.55 -7.90
N ALA A 285 7.40 -6.40 -6.95
CA ALA A 285 6.67 -5.14 -6.76
C ALA A 285 7.61 -3.98 -6.38
N CYS A 286 8.60 -4.22 -5.53
CA CYS A 286 9.56 -3.20 -5.11
C CYS A 286 10.41 -2.69 -6.27
N LEU A 287 10.76 -3.53 -7.26
CA LEU A 287 11.56 -3.13 -8.41
C LEU A 287 10.83 -2.22 -9.39
N LEU A 288 9.50 -2.26 -9.44
CA LEU A 288 8.71 -1.34 -10.27
C LEU A 288 8.94 0.13 -9.92
N TYR A 289 9.31 0.44 -8.68
CA TYR A 289 9.55 1.80 -8.20
C TYR A 289 11.01 2.26 -8.30
N THR A 290 11.91 1.34 -8.55
CA THR A 290 13.37 1.61 -8.65
C THR A 290 13.86 1.62 -10.08
N SER A 291 13.05 1.18 -11.03
CA SER A 291 13.37 1.29 -12.47
C SER A 291 13.29 2.74 -12.92
N PRO A 292 14.31 3.24 -13.66
CA PRO A 292 14.38 4.63 -14.12
C PRO A 292 13.27 4.97 -15.12
#